data_dbc98b01b97cbd27fa66d36ed8380ec8
#
_entry.id   dbc98b01b97cbd27fa66d36ed8380ec8
#
_cell.length_a   1.000
_cell.length_b   1.000
_cell.length_c   1.000
_cell.angle_alpha   90.00
_cell.angle_beta   90.00
_cell.angle_gamma   90.00
#
_symmetry.space_group_name_H-M   'P 1'
#
loop_
_entity.id
_entity.type
_entity.pdbx_description
1 polymer ?
#
loop_
_entity_poly.entity_id
_entity_poly.type
_entity_poly.pdbx_seq_one_letter_code
_entity_poly.pdbx_strand_id
1 'polypeptide(L)'
;MPDALRFSLSTFTTRSSFDMPKISDIIGALEEYAPLVLQESYDNCGLQTGDASRECTGAMLCVDPTPAVIAEAAVAGCNLVVSHHPLIFRGLKRLTGSTPVEQAVELSIRHGVAVYSLHTCLDNAPAGVSRRMAGMLGLERVEALDAASGGGAVGELAEPLAAEDFLREVKRVFGAPVVRHSVADGSRMVSRVALCGGSGAPMLPAALACGADAMVTADVKYHDFADYGSRILIADIGHFESEHCTIGIFTDIITKKFPNFAVRDSHVESNPVNYM
;
A
#
# COMPACT_ATOMS: atom_id res chain seq x y z
N MET A 1 77.04 -9.02 4.70
CA MET A 1 76.00 -8.17 4.10
C MET A 1 74.70 -8.92 4.20
N PRO A 2 73.79 -8.58 5.17
CA PRO A 2 72.49 -9.22 5.24
C PRO A 2 71.45 -8.34 4.54
N ASP A 3 70.60 -9.03 3.75
CA ASP A 3 69.45 -8.52 2.99
C ASP A 3 68.38 -7.91 3.90
N ALA A 4 67.94 -6.71 3.53
CA ALA A 4 66.84 -6.00 4.15
C ALA A 4 65.50 -6.51 3.63
N LEU A 5 64.76 -7.21 4.45
CA LEU A 5 63.34 -7.55 4.26
C LEU A 5 62.51 -6.27 4.25
N ARG A 6 62.01 -5.86 3.08
CA ARG A 6 60.94 -4.85 2.96
C ARG A 6 59.59 -5.48 3.27
N PHE A 7 59.05 -5.17 4.44
CA PHE A 7 57.66 -5.39 4.74
C PHE A 7 56.78 -4.38 3.98
N SER A 8 56.03 -4.84 3.00
CA SER A 8 54.98 -4.09 2.36
C SER A 8 53.75 -4.04 3.30
N LEU A 9 53.50 -2.89 3.87
CA LEU A 9 52.24 -2.60 4.58
C LEU A 9 51.15 -2.47 3.53
N SER A 10 50.40 -3.54 3.34
CA SER A 10 49.11 -3.46 2.65
C SER A 10 48.16 -2.61 3.48
N THR A 11 47.91 -1.41 3.03
CA THR A 11 46.86 -0.55 3.57
C THR A 11 45.50 -1.24 3.39
N PHE A 12 45.02 -1.84 4.47
CA PHE A 12 43.62 -2.20 4.59
C PHE A 12 42.84 -0.87 4.59
N THR A 13 42.28 -0.52 3.44
CA THR A 13 41.30 0.54 3.34
C THR A 13 40.02 -0.04 3.96
N THR A 14 39.80 0.25 5.23
CA THR A 14 38.51 0.05 5.88
C THR A 14 37.50 0.95 5.17
N ARG A 15 36.72 0.39 4.26
CA ARG A 15 35.45 1.00 3.81
C ARG A 15 34.48 0.98 5.00
N SER A 16 34.49 2.05 5.77
CA SER A 16 33.51 2.36 6.79
C SER A 16 33.03 3.79 6.54
N SER A 17 32.35 3.98 5.43
CA SER A 17 31.28 4.99 5.32
C SER A 17 30.04 4.18 4.92
N PHE A 18 29.10 4.05 5.83
CA PHE A 18 27.74 3.75 5.47
C PHE A 18 27.27 4.96 4.65
N ASP A 19 27.46 4.91 3.33
CA ASP A 19 26.88 5.90 2.44
C ASP A 19 25.37 5.82 2.63
N MET A 20 24.78 6.90 3.13
CA MET A 20 23.33 7.02 3.26
C MET A 20 22.71 6.85 1.87
N PRO A 21 21.66 6.02 1.73
CA PRO A 21 21.01 5.87 0.44
C PRO A 21 20.44 7.22 -0.02
N LYS A 22 20.41 7.46 -1.30
CA LYS A 22 19.67 8.58 -1.87
C LYS A 22 18.17 8.27 -1.89
N ILE A 23 17.34 9.30 -1.97
CA ILE A 23 15.91 9.15 -2.19
C ILE A 23 15.63 8.31 -3.45
N SER A 24 16.42 8.52 -4.52
CA SER A 24 16.36 7.71 -5.74
C SER A 24 16.63 6.22 -5.53
N ASP A 25 17.47 5.85 -4.54
CA ASP A 25 17.77 4.46 -4.27
C ASP A 25 16.58 3.76 -3.58
N ILE A 26 15.90 4.47 -2.67
CA ILE A 26 14.67 4.00 -2.03
C ILE A 26 13.56 3.87 -3.09
N ILE A 27 13.37 4.90 -3.93
CA ILE A 27 12.42 4.88 -5.06
C ILE A 27 12.70 3.69 -5.98
N GLY A 28 13.95 3.47 -6.35
CA GLY A 28 14.34 2.35 -7.20
C GLY A 28 13.99 0.98 -6.60
N ALA A 29 14.06 0.82 -5.27
CA ALA A 29 13.62 -0.40 -4.60
C ALA A 29 12.10 -0.60 -4.68
N LEU A 30 11.35 0.49 -4.53
CA LEU A 30 9.88 0.48 -4.63
C LEU A 30 9.42 0.19 -6.07
N GLU A 31 10.05 0.82 -7.07
CA GLU A 31 9.73 0.61 -8.49
C GLU A 31 10.17 -0.76 -9.03
N GLU A 32 11.21 -1.37 -8.45
CA GLU A 32 11.58 -2.76 -8.74
C GLU A 32 10.47 -3.74 -8.34
N TYR A 33 9.76 -3.44 -7.25
CA TYR A 33 8.65 -4.25 -6.75
C TYR A 33 7.33 -3.95 -7.48
N ALA A 34 7.02 -2.68 -7.70
CA ALA A 34 5.81 -2.18 -8.35
C ALA A 34 6.16 -1.15 -9.43
N PRO A 35 6.55 -1.59 -10.63
CA PRO A 35 6.91 -0.70 -11.73
C PRO A 35 5.79 0.28 -12.11
N LEU A 36 6.13 1.56 -12.32
CA LEU A 36 5.15 2.60 -12.66
C LEU A 36 4.34 2.30 -13.93
N VAL A 37 4.86 1.47 -14.83
CA VAL A 37 4.12 1.04 -16.03
C VAL A 37 2.85 0.25 -15.72
N LEU A 38 2.72 -0.29 -14.50
CA LEU A 38 1.54 -1.02 -14.05
C LEU A 38 0.41 -0.10 -13.58
N GLN A 39 0.63 1.21 -13.48
CA GLN A 39 -0.40 2.15 -13.04
C GLN A 39 -1.55 2.25 -14.05
N GLU A 40 -2.75 2.53 -13.54
CA GLU A 40 -3.90 2.85 -14.37
C GLU A 40 -3.69 4.18 -15.12
N SER A 41 -4.28 4.31 -16.30
CA SER A 41 -4.07 5.46 -17.19
C SER A 41 -4.53 6.81 -16.61
N TYR A 42 -5.39 6.79 -15.61
CA TYR A 42 -5.90 7.98 -14.90
C TYR A 42 -5.09 8.36 -13.66
N ASP A 43 -4.13 7.51 -13.27
CA ASP A 43 -3.41 7.62 -12.02
C ASP A 43 -2.17 8.53 -12.13
N ASN A 44 -1.56 8.83 -10.98
CA ASN A 44 -0.37 9.67 -10.85
C ASN A 44 0.61 9.10 -9.81
N CYS A 45 1.09 7.87 -10.04
CA CYS A 45 2.15 7.28 -9.23
C CYS A 45 3.50 7.97 -9.44
N GLY A 46 4.42 7.77 -8.51
CA GLY A 46 5.80 8.25 -8.60
C GLY A 46 6.10 9.45 -7.70
N LEU A 47 7.21 10.13 -7.99
CA LEU A 47 7.67 11.28 -7.22
C LEU A 47 6.74 12.48 -7.44
N GLN A 48 6.05 12.91 -6.37
CA GLN A 48 5.08 13.99 -6.42
C GLN A 48 5.73 15.36 -6.14
N THR A 49 6.68 15.40 -5.19
CA THR A 49 7.42 16.60 -4.79
C THR A 49 8.81 16.21 -4.34
N GLY A 50 9.76 17.15 -4.36
CA GLY A 50 11.11 16.97 -3.81
C GLY A 50 12.16 16.66 -4.86
N ASP A 51 13.37 16.30 -4.37
CA ASP A 51 14.56 16.03 -5.17
C ASP A 51 15.11 14.63 -4.84
N ALA A 52 14.99 13.71 -5.80
CA ALA A 52 15.42 12.32 -5.64
C ALA A 52 16.95 12.15 -5.53
N SER A 53 17.75 13.16 -5.90
CA SER A 53 19.22 13.10 -5.83
C SER A 53 19.79 13.29 -4.42
N ARG A 54 18.97 13.76 -3.47
CA ARG A 54 19.39 14.02 -2.08
C ARG A 54 19.59 12.73 -1.30
N GLU A 55 20.50 12.75 -0.33
CA GLU A 55 20.60 11.71 0.69
C GLU A 55 19.27 11.57 1.45
N CYS A 56 18.84 10.33 1.67
CA CYS A 56 17.60 10.01 2.38
C CYS A 56 17.90 9.80 3.87
N THR A 57 17.40 10.70 4.71
CA THR A 57 17.64 10.67 6.16
C THR A 57 16.67 9.72 6.89
N GLY A 58 15.56 9.37 6.29
CA GLY A 58 14.52 8.47 6.78
C GLY A 58 13.28 8.54 5.92
N ALA A 59 12.49 7.49 5.95
CA ALA A 59 11.19 7.41 5.27
C ALA A 59 10.05 7.33 6.28
N MET A 60 9.02 8.17 6.10
CA MET A 60 7.74 8.10 6.78
C MET A 60 6.74 7.43 5.85
N LEU A 61 6.03 6.42 6.33
CA LEU A 61 5.06 5.62 5.57
C LEU A 61 3.63 6.02 5.95
N CYS A 62 2.75 6.10 4.96
CA CYS A 62 1.33 6.40 5.15
C CYS A 62 0.47 5.84 4.00
N VAL A 63 -0.82 5.77 4.22
CA VAL A 63 -1.82 5.59 3.15
C VAL A 63 -2.04 6.95 2.48
N ASP A 64 -2.36 7.97 3.28
CA ASP A 64 -2.69 9.33 2.83
C ASP A 64 -1.60 10.35 3.23
N PRO A 65 -0.94 11.04 2.29
CA PRO A 65 0.09 12.05 2.58
C PRO A 65 -0.52 13.40 2.96
N THR A 66 -1.18 13.45 4.13
CA THR A 66 -1.85 14.66 4.63
C THR A 66 -0.86 15.75 5.09
N PRO A 67 -1.28 17.02 5.28
CA PRO A 67 -0.43 18.05 5.86
C PRO A 67 0.17 17.65 7.21
N ALA A 68 -0.59 16.91 8.04
CA ALA A 68 -0.14 16.44 9.34
C ALA A 68 0.98 15.40 9.21
N VAL A 69 0.86 14.46 8.27
CA VAL A 69 1.90 13.45 7.97
C VAL A 69 3.19 14.11 7.48
N ILE A 70 3.10 15.09 6.58
CA ILE A 70 4.29 15.83 6.11
C ILE A 70 4.97 16.57 7.26
N ALA A 71 4.21 17.21 8.15
CA ALA A 71 4.76 17.89 9.31
C ALA A 71 5.40 16.90 10.30
N GLU A 72 4.79 15.74 10.54
CA GLU A 72 5.34 14.66 11.36
C GLU A 72 6.67 14.16 10.78
N ALA A 73 6.74 13.89 9.47
CA ALA A 73 7.96 13.47 8.80
C ALA A 73 9.10 14.48 9.01
N ALA A 74 8.82 15.77 8.83
CA ALA A 74 9.80 16.84 9.04
C ALA A 74 10.32 16.87 10.49
N VAL A 75 9.43 16.76 11.48
CA VAL A 75 9.79 16.73 12.92
C VAL A 75 10.60 15.47 13.26
N ALA A 76 10.25 14.33 12.66
CA ALA A 76 10.96 13.07 12.86
C ALA A 76 12.30 12.98 12.13
N GLY A 77 12.68 14.01 11.35
CA GLY A 77 13.91 14.03 10.56
C GLY A 77 13.86 13.14 9.32
N CYS A 78 12.67 12.71 8.91
CA CYS A 78 12.45 12.00 7.65
C CYS A 78 12.29 13.01 6.50
N ASN A 79 13.10 12.87 5.46
CA ASN A 79 13.01 13.73 4.28
C ASN A 79 12.36 13.03 3.07
N LEU A 80 11.74 11.86 3.29
CA LEU A 80 10.93 11.14 2.34
C LEU A 80 9.62 10.70 3.01
N VAL A 81 8.49 10.95 2.36
CA VAL A 81 7.21 10.31 2.65
C VAL A 81 6.91 9.33 1.52
N VAL A 82 6.62 8.08 1.87
CA VAL A 82 6.14 7.06 0.92
C VAL A 82 4.67 6.82 1.24
N SER A 83 3.80 7.09 0.28
CA SER A 83 2.35 6.95 0.45
C SER A 83 1.75 5.97 -0.54
N HIS A 84 0.60 5.40 -0.18
CA HIS A 84 -0.21 4.66 -1.12
C HIS A 84 -0.91 5.64 -2.07
N HIS A 85 -1.74 6.53 -1.55
CA HIS A 85 -2.42 7.52 -2.37
C HIS A 85 -1.49 8.63 -2.86
N PRO A 86 -1.63 9.07 -4.12
CA PRO A 86 -0.85 10.19 -4.64
C PRO A 86 -1.27 11.51 -4.00
N LEU A 87 -0.27 12.28 -3.53
CA LEU A 87 -0.50 13.62 -3.00
C LEU A 87 -1.22 14.52 -4.02
N ILE A 88 -0.81 14.43 -5.28
CA ILE A 88 -1.37 15.21 -6.38
C ILE A 88 -2.10 14.26 -7.34
N PHE A 89 -3.28 13.76 -6.96
CA PHE A 89 -4.08 12.90 -7.83
C PHE A 89 -4.61 13.66 -9.05
N ARG A 90 -5.02 14.92 -8.87
CA ARG A 90 -5.45 15.81 -9.95
C ARG A 90 -4.51 17.00 -10.04
N GLY A 91 -4.09 17.37 -11.26
CA GLY A 91 -3.19 18.50 -11.49
C GLY A 91 -3.63 19.78 -10.79
N LEU A 92 -2.70 20.40 -10.05
CA LEU A 92 -2.94 21.66 -9.35
C LEU A 92 -2.84 22.84 -10.31
N LYS A 93 -3.80 23.74 -10.26
CA LYS A 93 -3.79 25.00 -11.07
C LYS A 93 -3.17 26.15 -10.30
N ARG A 94 -3.07 26.07 -8.98
CA ARG A 94 -2.51 27.10 -8.09
C ARG A 94 -2.05 26.47 -6.77
N LEU A 95 -1.18 27.15 -6.06
CA LEU A 95 -0.73 26.81 -4.71
C LEU A 95 -0.99 28.03 -3.83
N THR A 96 -2.06 28.00 -3.07
CA THR A 96 -2.51 29.10 -2.20
C THR A 96 -2.83 28.66 -0.78
N GLY A 97 -2.59 27.36 -0.49
CA GLY A 97 -2.89 26.76 0.81
C GLY A 97 -4.39 26.62 1.10
N SER A 98 -5.25 26.76 0.08
CA SER A 98 -6.70 26.75 0.25
C SER A 98 -7.30 25.35 0.39
N THR A 99 -6.56 24.32 0.00
CA THR A 99 -6.96 22.91 0.12
C THR A 99 -5.92 22.11 0.89
N PRO A 100 -6.29 20.97 1.53
CA PRO A 100 -5.32 20.09 2.19
C PRO A 100 -4.17 19.66 1.26
N VAL A 101 -4.46 19.37 -0.02
CA VAL A 101 -3.43 19.00 -1.00
C VAL A 101 -2.45 20.15 -1.24
N GLU A 102 -2.95 21.38 -1.44
CA GLU A 102 -2.08 22.56 -1.60
C GLU A 102 -1.22 22.80 -0.36
N GLN A 103 -1.79 22.63 0.85
CA GLN A 103 -1.07 22.77 2.12
C GLN A 103 0.02 21.71 2.27
N ALA A 104 -0.27 20.44 1.95
CA ALA A 104 0.70 19.36 2.02
C ALA A 104 1.86 19.57 1.02
N VAL A 105 1.57 20.00 -0.22
CA VAL A 105 2.59 20.36 -1.21
C VAL A 105 3.45 21.53 -0.72
N GLU A 106 2.85 22.58 -0.16
CA GLU A 106 3.56 23.72 0.39
C GLU A 106 4.50 23.31 1.54
N LEU A 107 3.99 22.49 2.48
CA LEU A 107 4.77 21.97 3.60
C LEU A 107 5.91 21.09 3.12
N SER A 108 5.68 20.19 2.15
CA SER A 108 6.72 19.31 1.61
C SER A 108 7.88 20.12 1.01
N ILE A 109 7.56 21.16 0.24
CA ILE A 109 8.57 22.05 -0.35
C ILE A 109 9.31 22.85 0.72
N ARG A 110 8.59 23.46 1.68
CA ARG A 110 9.17 24.25 2.75
C ARG A 110 10.13 23.47 3.65
N HIS A 111 9.77 22.22 3.97
CA HIS A 111 10.57 21.37 4.85
C HIS A 111 11.56 20.48 4.09
N GLY A 112 11.57 20.54 2.75
CA GLY A 112 12.43 19.70 1.92
C GLY A 112 12.15 18.21 2.07
N VAL A 113 10.89 17.85 2.32
CA VAL A 113 10.40 16.46 2.39
C VAL A 113 9.92 16.07 1.00
N ALA A 114 10.52 15.03 0.42
CA ALA A 114 10.04 14.46 -0.84
C ALA A 114 8.80 13.59 -0.56
N VAL A 115 7.85 13.55 -1.50
CA VAL A 115 6.69 12.67 -1.43
C VAL A 115 6.68 11.77 -2.65
N TYR A 116 6.67 10.48 -2.41
CA TYR A 116 6.62 9.44 -3.43
C TYR A 116 5.40 8.54 -3.19
N SER A 117 4.62 8.29 -4.24
CA SER A 117 3.37 7.53 -4.12
C SER A 117 3.35 6.30 -5.02
N LEU A 118 2.90 5.17 -4.46
CA LEU A 118 2.69 3.90 -5.12
C LEU A 118 1.22 3.50 -4.95
N HIS A 119 0.39 3.88 -5.88
CA HIS A 119 -1.07 3.66 -5.87
C HIS A 119 -1.44 2.44 -6.75
N THR A 120 -2.13 2.64 -7.86
CA THR A 120 -2.59 1.53 -8.70
C THR A 120 -1.45 0.68 -9.30
N CYS A 121 -0.25 1.22 -9.42
CA CYS A 121 0.91 0.39 -9.79
C CYS A 121 1.23 -0.68 -8.73
N LEU A 122 1.00 -0.38 -7.43
CA LEU A 122 1.14 -1.36 -6.37
C LEU A 122 -0.05 -2.33 -6.35
N ASP A 123 -1.29 -1.84 -6.61
CA ASP A 123 -2.47 -2.70 -6.67
C ASP A 123 -2.35 -3.78 -7.75
N ASN A 124 -1.82 -3.39 -8.92
CA ASN A 124 -1.62 -4.25 -10.08
C ASN A 124 -0.31 -5.07 -10.03
N ALA A 125 0.55 -4.83 -9.02
CA ALA A 125 1.80 -5.58 -8.88
C ALA A 125 1.52 -7.06 -8.48
N PRO A 126 2.37 -8.01 -8.95
CA PRO A 126 2.18 -9.44 -8.66
C PRO A 126 2.12 -9.82 -7.18
N ALA A 127 2.71 -9.02 -6.30
CA ALA A 127 2.64 -9.20 -4.84
C ALA A 127 2.04 -7.95 -4.15
N GLY A 128 1.15 -7.23 -4.82
CA GLY A 128 0.55 -5.99 -4.37
C GLY A 128 -0.52 -6.15 -3.28
N VAL A 129 -1.34 -5.08 -3.13
CA VAL A 129 -2.28 -4.91 -2.00
C VAL A 129 -3.22 -6.10 -1.86
N SER A 130 -3.95 -6.46 -2.93
CA SER A 130 -4.95 -7.54 -2.85
C SER A 130 -4.34 -8.91 -2.54
N ARG A 131 -3.10 -9.16 -2.97
CA ARG A 131 -2.38 -10.39 -2.60
C ARG A 131 -1.88 -10.37 -1.15
N ARG A 132 -1.50 -9.21 -0.62
CA ARG A 132 -1.21 -9.03 0.81
C ARG A 132 -2.47 -9.31 1.63
N MET A 133 -3.63 -8.78 1.23
CA MET A 133 -4.92 -9.07 1.85
C MET A 133 -5.23 -10.58 1.85
N ALA A 134 -5.00 -11.26 0.72
CA ALA A 134 -5.18 -12.70 0.62
C ALA A 134 -4.29 -13.48 1.60
N GLY A 135 -3.02 -13.07 1.72
CA GLY A 135 -2.10 -13.64 2.69
C GLY A 135 -2.53 -13.41 4.15
N MET A 136 -3.08 -12.24 4.47
CA MET A 136 -3.60 -11.91 5.81
C MET A 136 -4.81 -12.81 6.18
N LEU A 137 -5.65 -13.17 5.20
CA LEU A 137 -6.77 -14.12 5.38
C LEU A 137 -6.33 -15.59 5.31
N GLY A 138 -5.05 -15.87 5.04
CA GLY A 138 -4.55 -17.23 4.91
C GLY A 138 -5.09 -17.97 3.69
N LEU A 139 -5.42 -17.25 2.61
CA LEU A 139 -5.91 -17.89 1.38
C LEU A 139 -4.80 -18.64 0.67
N GLU A 140 -5.15 -19.80 0.15
CA GLU A 140 -4.31 -20.65 -0.68
C GLU A 140 -4.62 -20.48 -2.17
N ARG A 141 -3.72 -20.94 -3.05
CA ARG A 141 -3.89 -20.93 -4.52
C ARG A 141 -4.29 -19.56 -5.07
N VAL A 142 -3.62 -18.53 -4.56
CA VAL A 142 -3.95 -17.13 -4.89
C VAL A 142 -3.53 -16.77 -6.30
N GLU A 143 -4.48 -16.29 -7.08
CA GLU A 143 -4.32 -15.81 -8.45
C GLU A 143 -4.79 -14.35 -8.58
N ALA A 144 -4.46 -13.68 -9.69
CA ALA A 144 -5.04 -12.36 -10.00
C ALA A 144 -6.53 -12.52 -10.33
N LEU A 145 -7.36 -11.63 -9.81
CA LEU A 145 -8.80 -11.61 -10.11
C LEU A 145 -9.04 -11.15 -11.55
N ASP A 146 -8.33 -10.12 -12.00
CA ASP A 146 -8.26 -9.71 -13.40
C ASP A 146 -6.88 -10.05 -13.97
N ALA A 147 -6.82 -11.07 -14.82
CA ALA A 147 -5.58 -11.50 -15.46
C ALA A 147 -5.00 -10.47 -16.45
N ALA A 148 -5.79 -9.51 -16.94
CA ALA A 148 -5.33 -8.53 -17.91
C ALA A 148 -4.57 -7.38 -17.24
N SER A 149 -5.08 -6.84 -16.15
CA SER A 149 -4.44 -5.78 -15.37
C SER A 149 -3.50 -6.30 -14.28
N GLY A 150 -3.70 -7.53 -13.83
CA GLY A 150 -3.08 -8.08 -12.63
C GLY A 150 -3.80 -7.69 -11.34
N GLY A 151 -4.85 -6.86 -11.43
CA GLY A 151 -5.57 -6.29 -10.31
C GLY A 151 -6.45 -7.30 -9.56
N GLY A 152 -6.68 -7.00 -8.27
CA GLY A 152 -7.41 -7.87 -7.37
C GLY A 152 -6.71 -9.21 -7.09
N ALA A 153 -7.31 -10.03 -6.26
CA ALA A 153 -6.86 -11.38 -5.98
C ALA A 153 -8.07 -12.31 -5.80
N VAL A 154 -7.89 -13.59 -6.10
CA VAL A 154 -8.84 -14.64 -5.75
C VAL A 154 -8.08 -15.85 -5.21
N GLY A 155 -8.58 -16.47 -4.17
CA GLY A 155 -7.96 -17.64 -3.54
C GLY A 155 -8.99 -18.46 -2.78
N GLU A 156 -8.53 -19.49 -2.10
CA GLU A 156 -9.39 -20.44 -1.39
C GLU A 156 -9.04 -20.46 0.09
N LEU A 157 -10.06 -20.54 0.95
CA LEU A 157 -9.86 -20.85 2.37
C LEU A 157 -9.43 -22.31 2.51
N ALA A 158 -8.56 -22.61 3.47
CA ALA A 158 -8.14 -23.98 3.77
C ALA A 158 -9.35 -24.86 4.11
N GLU A 159 -10.32 -24.32 4.84
CA GLU A 159 -11.58 -24.95 5.18
C GLU A 159 -12.75 -23.98 4.91
N PRO A 160 -13.87 -24.43 4.33
CA PRO A 160 -15.03 -23.56 4.13
C PRO A 160 -15.60 -23.03 5.45
N LEU A 161 -15.97 -21.77 5.48
CA LEU A 161 -16.60 -21.11 6.63
C LEU A 161 -18.06 -20.76 6.33
N ALA A 162 -18.92 -20.81 7.35
CA ALA A 162 -20.24 -20.20 7.25
C ALA A 162 -20.10 -18.68 7.02
N ALA A 163 -20.99 -18.07 6.26
CA ALA A 163 -20.90 -16.67 5.85
C ALA A 163 -20.69 -15.70 7.03
N GLU A 164 -21.41 -15.94 8.15
CA GLU A 164 -21.23 -15.09 9.34
C GLU A 164 -19.86 -15.25 10.01
N ASP A 165 -19.33 -16.48 10.07
CA ASP A 165 -18.01 -16.72 10.65
C ASP A 165 -16.91 -16.13 9.76
N PHE A 166 -17.07 -16.23 8.43
CA PHE A 166 -16.20 -15.56 7.47
C PHE A 166 -16.20 -14.04 7.68
N LEU A 167 -17.37 -13.41 7.83
CA LEU A 167 -17.45 -11.96 8.11
C LEU A 167 -16.81 -11.56 9.44
N ARG A 168 -16.93 -12.39 10.47
CA ARG A 168 -16.23 -12.15 11.76
C ARG A 168 -14.72 -12.23 11.59
N GLU A 169 -14.25 -13.22 10.82
CA GLU A 169 -12.82 -13.36 10.53
C GLU A 169 -12.27 -12.20 9.71
N VAL A 170 -12.97 -11.78 8.65
CA VAL A 170 -12.64 -10.59 7.84
C VAL A 170 -12.56 -9.35 8.74
N LYS A 171 -13.56 -9.12 9.58
CA LYS A 171 -13.58 -7.99 10.52
C LYS A 171 -12.35 -8.01 11.45
N ARG A 172 -12.01 -9.18 11.98
CA ARG A 172 -10.88 -9.37 12.89
C ARG A 172 -9.53 -9.13 12.19
N VAL A 173 -9.33 -9.74 11.02
CA VAL A 173 -8.06 -9.70 10.27
C VAL A 173 -7.72 -8.29 9.81
N PHE A 174 -8.70 -7.55 9.32
CA PHE A 174 -8.49 -6.19 8.83
C PHE A 174 -8.70 -5.10 9.90
N GLY A 175 -9.06 -5.48 11.13
CA GLY A 175 -9.33 -4.50 12.20
C GLY A 175 -10.51 -3.58 11.89
N ALA A 176 -11.41 -3.99 10.99
CA ALA A 176 -12.52 -3.16 10.55
C ALA A 176 -13.51 -2.90 11.69
N PRO A 177 -13.85 -1.63 12.02
CA PRO A 177 -14.82 -1.33 13.08
C PRO A 177 -16.23 -1.79 12.69
N VAL A 178 -16.55 -1.73 11.40
CA VAL A 178 -17.82 -2.13 10.81
C VAL A 178 -17.54 -2.85 9.49
N VAL A 179 -18.30 -3.91 9.20
CA VAL A 179 -18.37 -4.53 7.87
C VAL A 179 -19.77 -4.32 7.32
N ARG A 180 -19.88 -3.60 6.20
CA ARG A 180 -21.13 -3.54 5.44
C ARG A 180 -21.19 -4.76 4.54
N HIS A 181 -22.27 -5.52 4.57
CA HIS A 181 -22.33 -6.76 3.81
C HIS A 181 -23.69 -7.00 3.15
N SER A 182 -23.72 -7.81 2.09
CA SER A 182 -24.94 -8.37 1.53
C SER A 182 -25.50 -9.45 2.46
N VAL A 183 -26.69 -9.96 2.16
CA VAL A 183 -27.35 -10.95 3.02
C VAL A 183 -26.43 -12.16 3.24
N ALA A 184 -26.08 -12.40 4.50
CA ALA A 184 -25.38 -13.59 4.95
C ALA A 184 -26.42 -14.52 5.57
N ASP A 185 -26.97 -15.41 4.74
CA ASP A 185 -27.85 -16.45 5.28
C ASP A 185 -26.96 -17.60 5.80
N GLY A 186 -27.37 -18.21 6.92
CA GLY A 186 -26.59 -19.24 7.59
C GLY A 186 -26.37 -20.53 6.79
N SER A 187 -27.00 -20.67 5.61
CA SER A 187 -26.78 -21.79 4.70
C SER A 187 -25.64 -21.56 3.71
N ARG A 188 -25.20 -20.31 3.52
CA ARG A 188 -24.12 -19.97 2.58
C ARG A 188 -22.75 -20.31 3.20
N MET A 189 -22.02 -21.17 2.52
CA MET A 189 -20.62 -21.45 2.81
C MET A 189 -19.71 -20.61 1.93
N VAL A 190 -18.59 -20.16 2.46
CA VAL A 190 -17.55 -19.42 1.76
C VAL A 190 -16.31 -20.30 1.71
N SER A 191 -15.84 -20.59 0.52
CA SER A 191 -14.61 -21.33 0.23
C SER A 191 -13.69 -20.53 -0.66
N ARG A 192 -14.22 -19.94 -1.74
CA ARG A 192 -13.46 -19.16 -2.72
C ARG A 192 -13.72 -17.67 -2.53
N VAL A 193 -12.67 -16.89 -2.29
CA VAL A 193 -12.76 -15.49 -1.89
C VAL A 193 -12.03 -14.62 -2.91
N ALA A 194 -12.75 -13.62 -3.44
CA ALA A 194 -12.17 -12.52 -4.22
C ALA A 194 -11.86 -11.33 -3.30
N LEU A 195 -10.80 -10.60 -3.61
CA LEU A 195 -10.31 -9.45 -2.85
C LEU A 195 -9.91 -8.31 -3.78
N CYS A 196 -10.25 -7.10 -3.40
CA CYS A 196 -9.72 -5.89 -4.02
C CYS A 196 -9.61 -4.80 -2.95
N GLY A 197 -8.38 -4.30 -2.69
CA GLY A 197 -8.19 -3.12 -1.84
C GLY A 197 -8.89 -1.90 -2.43
N GLY A 198 -9.31 -0.96 -1.57
CA GLY A 198 -10.02 0.24 -1.99
C GLY A 198 -11.33 -0.02 -2.72
N SER A 199 -11.61 0.78 -3.73
CA SER A 199 -12.89 0.82 -4.47
C SER A 199 -13.04 -0.32 -5.49
N GLY A 200 -13.15 -1.57 -5.05
CA GLY A 200 -13.18 -2.76 -5.90
C GLY A 200 -14.54 -3.16 -6.47
N ALA A 201 -15.63 -2.43 -6.24
CA ALA A 201 -16.96 -2.78 -6.77
C ALA A 201 -16.99 -3.06 -8.29
N PRO A 202 -16.19 -2.38 -9.16
CA PRO A 202 -16.11 -2.71 -10.58
C PRO A 202 -15.64 -4.15 -10.88
N MET A 203 -14.97 -4.82 -9.93
CA MET A 203 -14.48 -6.19 -10.08
C MET A 203 -15.52 -7.28 -9.69
N LEU A 204 -16.70 -6.89 -9.17
CA LEU A 204 -17.77 -7.83 -8.83
C LEU A 204 -18.16 -8.78 -9.99
N PRO A 205 -18.26 -8.33 -11.26
CA PRO A 205 -18.49 -9.23 -12.38
C PRO A 205 -17.40 -10.29 -12.55
N ALA A 206 -16.12 -9.92 -12.37
CA ALA A 206 -14.99 -10.84 -12.46
C ALA A 206 -14.99 -11.83 -11.28
N ALA A 207 -15.31 -11.38 -10.07
CA ALA A 207 -15.45 -12.23 -8.89
C ALA A 207 -16.55 -13.30 -9.11
N LEU A 208 -17.68 -12.92 -9.68
CA LEU A 208 -18.74 -13.88 -10.06
C LEU A 208 -18.29 -14.84 -11.15
N ALA A 209 -17.61 -14.33 -12.18
CA ALA A 209 -17.17 -15.14 -13.31
C ALA A 209 -16.15 -16.23 -12.92
N CYS A 210 -15.29 -15.93 -11.93
CA CYS A 210 -14.34 -16.92 -11.40
C CYS A 210 -14.95 -17.84 -10.31
N GLY A 211 -16.25 -17.71 -10.00
CA GLY A 211 -16.95 -18.56 -9.04
C GLY A 211 -16.61 -18.24 -7.58
N ALA A 212 -16.28 -17.00 -7.25
CA ALA A 212 -16.07 -16.60 -5.86
C ALA A 212 -17.39 -16.62 -5.08
N ASP A 213 -17.35 -17.15 -3.86
CA ASP A 213 -18.47 -17.17 -2.92
C ASP A 213 -18.62 -15.83 -2.20
N ALA A 214 -17.49 -15.14 -1.98
CA ALA A 214 -17.41 -13.85 -1.32
C ALA A 214 -16.43 -12.91 -2.03
N MET A 215 -16.67 -11.59 -1.89
CA MET A 215 -15.73 -10.54 -2.28
C MET A 215 -15.54 -9.57 -1.12
N VAL A 216 -14.27 -9.38 -0.72
CA VAL A 216 -13.85 -8.39 0.29
C VAL A 216 -13.28 -7.18 -0.43
N THR A 217 -13.83 -5.99 -0.18
CA THR A 217 -13.44 -4.73 -0.83
C THR A 217 -13.94 -3.53 -0.02
N ALA A 218 -13.96 -2.33 -0.62
CA ALA A 218 -14.51 -1.13 0.00
C ALA A 218 -15.31 -0.29 -1.00
N ASP A 219 -15.90 0.82 -0.50
CA ASP A 219 -16.65 1.83 -1.26
C ASP A 219 -17.81 1.27 -2.10
N VAL A 220 -18.41 0.18 -1.65
CA VAL A 220 -19.51 -0.46 -2.35
C VAL A 220 -20.78 0.39 -2.23
N LYS A 221 -21.40 0.73 -3.36
CA LYS A 221 -22.61 1.54 -3.41
C LYS A 221 -23.86 0.69 -3.18
N TYR A 222 -24.98 1.35 -2.83
CA TYR A 222 -26.27 0.70 -2.63
C TYR A 222 -26.65 -0.20 -3.80
N HIS A 223 -26.51 0.28 -5.04
CA HIS A 223 -26.90 -0.48 -6.22
C HIS A 223 -26.01 -1.70 -6.46
N ASP A 224 -24.74 -1.65 -6.13
CA ASP A 224 -23.83 -2.80 -6.22
C ASP A 224 -24.30 -3.93 -5.28
N PHE A 225 -24.71 -3.59 -4.04
CA PHE A 225 -25.31 -4.56 -3.13
C PHE A 225 -26.64 -5.13 -3.66
N ALA A 226 -27.49 -4.28 -4.26
CA ALA A 226 -28.78 -4.71 -4.79
C ALA A 226 -28.62 -5.65 -6.00
N ASP A 227 -27.67 -5.35 -6.90
CA ASP A 227 -27.47 -6.07 -8.15
C ASP A 227 -26.71 -7.39 -7.97
N TYR A 228 -25.75 -7.43 -7.03
CA TYR A 228 -24.83 -8.55 -6.87
C TYR A 228 -25.03 -9.34 -5.57
N GLY A 229 -25.56 -8.74 -4.52
CA GLY A 229 -25.55 -9.29 -3.17
C GLY A 229 -26.35 -10.58 -2.97
N SER A 230 -27.29 -10.91 -3.86
CA SER A 230 -27.99 -12.21 -3.85
C SER A 230 -27.12 -13.35 -4.43
N ARG A 231 -26.11 -13.01 -5.23
CA ARG A 231 -25.27 -13.97 -5.98
C ARG A 231 -23.94 -14.22 -5.32
N ILE A 232 -23.36 -13.21 -4.68
CA ILE A 232 -22.06 -13.26 -3.99
C ILE A 232 -22.16 -12.56 -2.64
N LEU A 233 -21.46 -13.05 -1.63
CA LEU A 233 -21.35 -12.35 -0.36
C LEU A 233 -20.38 -11.17 -0.53
N ILE A 234 -20.90 -9.95 -0.50
CA ILE A 234 -20.09 -8.74 -0.53
C ILE A 234 -19.75 -8.36 0.91
N ALA A 235 -18.49 -8.13 1.19
CA ALA A 235 -17.99 -7.61 2.46
C ALA A 235 -17.20 -6.30 2.20
N ASP A 236 -17.83 -5.16 2.48
CA ASP A 236 -17.21 -3.84 2.43
C ASP A 236 -16.64 -3.53 3.82
N ILE A 237 -15.32 -3.50 3.91
CA ILE A 237 -14.56 -3.37 5.17
C ILE A 237 -14.08 -1.94 5.44
N GLY A 238 -14.33 -1.01 4.52
CA GLY A 238 -13.78 0.34 4.54
C GLY A 238 -12.51 0.48 3.73
N HIS A 239 -12.35 1.65 3.11
CA HIS A 239 -11.24 1.94 2.19
C HIS A 239 -9.89 1.84 2.93
N PHE A 240 -9.76 2.62 4.01
CA PHE A 240 -8.54 2.68 4.82
C PHE A 240 -8.14 1.29 5.35
N GLU A 241 -9.09 0.54 5.89
CA GLU A 241 -8.84 -0.79 6.46
C GLU A 241 -8.37 -1.79 5.40
N SER A 242 -8.89 -1.68 4.18
CA SER A 242 -8.50 -2.57 3.08
C SER A 242 -7.10 -2.28 2.52
N GLU A 243 -6.60 -1.06 2.68
CA GLU A 243 -5.32 -0.60 2.11
C GLU A 243 -4.23 -0.33 3.14
N HIS A 244 -4.55 -0.30 4.44
CA HIS A 244 -3.57 -0.05 5.49
C HIS A 244 -2.41 -1.06 5.48
N CYS A 245 -2.61 -2.24 4.92
CA CYS A 245 -1.55 -3.26 4.75
C CYS A 245 -0.40 -2.80 3.83
N THR A 246 -0.58 -1.72 3.05
CA THR A 246 0.47 -1.11 2.21
C THR A 246 1.66 -0.63 3.02
N ILE A 247 1.44 -0.16 4.26
CA ILE A 247 2.50 0.22 5.19
C ILE A 247 3.48 -0.94 5.40
N GLY A 248 2.95 -2.14 5.66
CA GLY A 248 3.77 -3.34 5.79
C GLY A 248 4.49 -3.73 4.49
N ILE A 249 3.87 -3.52 3.33
CA ILE A 249 4.51 -3.77 2.03
C ILE A 249 5.71 -2.83 1.85
N PHE A 250 5.54 -1.53 2.09
CA PHE A 250 6.63 -0.55 1.98
C PHE A 250 7.77 -0.85 2.95
N THR A 251 7.43 -1.18 4.20
CA THR A 251 8.41 -1.57 5.22
C THR A 251 9.23 -2.77 4.75
N ASP A 252 8.58 -3.83 4.28
CA ASP A 252 9.23 -5.06 3.80
C ASP A 252 10.19 -4.78 2.62
N ILE A 253 9.76 -3.97 1.65
CA ILE A 253 10.57 -3.61 0.48
C ILE A 253 11.83 -2.83 0.91
N ILE A 254 11.63 -1.77 1.69
CA ILE A 254 12.71 -0.88 2.07
C ILE A 254 13.71 -1.59 2.99
N THR A 255 13.23 -2.25 4.04
CA THR A 255 14.11 -2.89 5.04
C THR A 255 14.84 -4.12 4.49
N LYS A 256 14.27 -4.83 3.52
CA LYS A 256 14.95 -5.92 2.82
C LYS A 256 16.17 -5.43 2.02
N LYS A 257 16.08 -4.27 1.38
CA LYS A 257 17.17 -3.71 0.57
C LYS A 257 18.12 -2.83 1.39
N PHE A 258 17.61 -2.17 2.44
CA PHE A 258 18.33 -1.27 3.32
C PHE A 258 18.09 -1.62 4.80
N PRO A 259 18.71 -2.70 5.33
CA PRO A 259 18.36 -3.25 6.65
C PRO A 259 18.55 -2.28 7.84
N ASN A 260 19.41 -1.28 7.70
CA ASN A 260 19.71 -0.30 8.77
C ASN A 260 19.09 1.08 8.50
N PHE A 261 18.23 1.19 7.49
CA PHE A 261 17.62 2.46 7.13
C PHE A 261 16.43 2.77 8.05
N ALA A 262 16.27 4.06 8.41
CA ALA A 262 15.19 4.51 9.27
C ALA A 262 13.85 4.54 8.50
N VAL A 263 12.97 3.61 8.82
CA VAL A 263 11.59 3.55 8.33
C VAL A 263 10.65 3.75 9.51
N ARG A 264 9.65 4.58 9.37
CA ARG A 264 8.65 4.91 10.41
C ARG A 264 7.27 4.93 9.82
N ASP A 265 6.32 4.35 10.53
CA ASP A 265 4.90 4.49 10.22
C ASP A 265 4.40 5.83 10.80
N SER A 266 3.53 6.51 10.09
CA SER A 266 2.91 7.73 10.61
C SER A 266 2.01 7.41 11.81
N HIS A 267 2.12 8.21 12.89
CA HIS A 267 1.28 8.11 14.07
C HIS A 267 0.11 9.10 14.06
N VAL A 268 0.16 10.11 13.18
CA VAL A 268 -0.91 11.12 13.04
C VAL A 268 -1.89 10.77 11.92
N GLU A 269 -1.57 9.74 11.12
CA GLU A 269 -2.50 9.22 10.13
C GLU A 269 -3.68 8.55 10.85
N SER A 270 -4.86 8.82 10.37
CA SER A 270 -6.09 8.19 10.87
C SER A 270 -7.09 8.02 9.73
N ASN A 271 -7.93 7.01 9.87
CA ASN A 271 -9.06 6.83 8.96
C ASN A 271 -9.94 8.10 8.97
N PRO A 272 -10.16 8.77 7.82
CA PRO A 272 -11.04 9.94 7.76
C PRO A 272 -12.53 9.59 8.00
N VAL A 273 -12.90 8.30 7.89
CA VAL A 273 -14.26 7.82 8.11
C VAL A 273 -14.42 7.38 9.56
N ASN A 274 -15.37 7.99 10.26
CA ASN A 274 -15.68 7.66 11.65
C ASN A 274 -17.04 6.95 11.72
N TYR A 275 -17.15 5.98 12.61
CA TYR A 275 -18.37 5.22 12.85
C TYR A 275 -18.93 5.55 14.25
N MET A 276 -20.26 5.64 14.37
CA MET A 276 -20.94 5.96 15.61
C MET A 276 -21.82 4.77 16.04
#